data_1c436db882499d7af4448ec6f7d2636d
#
_entry.id   1c436db882499d7af4448ec6f7d2636d
#
_cell.length_a   1.000
_cell.length_b   1.000
_cell.length_c   1.000
_cell.angle_alpha   90.00
_cell.angle_beta   90.00
_cell.angle_gamma   90.00
#
_symmetry.space_group_name_H-M   'P 1'
#
loop_
_entity.id
_entity.type
_entity.pdbx_description
1 polymer ?
#
loop_
_entity_poly.entity_id
_entity_poly.type
_entity_poly.pdbx_seq_one_letter_code
_entity_poly.pdbx_strand_id
1 'polypeptide(L)'
;MTYRLLPLSVVEKYVAEAAAEGVSEIARGPAGFLQAYRKYGRRLPEEWKKKRDAFIARSFAAYKMQPTNRRKLSLIMWAFMP
;
A
#
# COMPACT_ATOMS: atom_id res chain seq x y z
N MET A 1 -12.00 1.97 -7.77
CA MET A 1 -10.87 2.59 -7.02
C MET A 1 -10.41 3.85 -7.71
N THR A 2 -10.12 4.88 -6.94
CA THR A 2 -9.64 6.16 -7.47
C THR A 2 -8.18 6.10 -7.94
N TYR A 3 -7.36 5.33 -7.23
CA TYR A 3 -5.92 5.26 -7.50
C TYR A 3 -5.55 3.95 -8.17
N ARG A 4 -4.68 4.04 -9.17
CA ARG A 4 -4.24 2.88 -9.94
C ARG A 4 -3.56 1.83 -9.05
N LEU A 5 -3.93 0.58 -9.26
CA LEU A 5 -3.40 -0.56 -8.51
C LEU A 5 -2.09 -1.04 -9.15
N LEU A 6 -1.01 -1.05 -8.38
CA LEU A 6 0.25 -1.65 -8.83
C LEU A 6 0.09 -3.16 -9.00
N PRO A 7 0.77 -3.78 -9.97
CA PRO A 7 0.83 -5.24 -10.03
C PRO A 7 1.38 -5.82 -8.73
N LEU A 8 0.80 -6.94 -8.28
CA LEU A 8 1.23 -7.60 -7.06
C LEU A 8 2.71 -7.96 -7.08
N SER A 9 3.24 -8.40 -8.22
CA SER A 9 4.65 -8.73 -8.37
C SER A 9 5.56 -7.56 -8.05
N VAL A 10 5.15 -6.34 -8.38
CA VAL A 10 5.92 -5.13 -8.06
C VAL A 10 5.86 -4.85 -6.56
N VAL A 11 4.68 -4.94 -5.95
CA VAL A 11 4.52 -4.74 -4.50
C VAL A 11 5.38 -5.73 -3.72
N GLU A 12 5.38 -6.99 -4.12
CA GLU A 12 6.16 -8.05 -3.46
C GLU A 12 7.67 -7.78 -3.44
N LYS A 13 8.19 -7.09 -4.46
CA LYS A 13 9.62 -6.74 -4.50
C LYS A 13 10.03 -5.77 -3.39
N TYR A 14 9.09 -4.99 -2.85
CA TYR A 14 9.38 -3.97 -1.86
C TYR A 14 9.07 -4.40 -0.43
N VAL A 15 8.56 -5.62 -0.22
CA VAL A 15 8.14 -6.08 1.12
C VAL A 15 9.30 -6.07 2.12
N ALA A 16 10.45 -6.62 1.73
CA ALA A 16 11.63 -6.69 2.61
C ALA A 16 12.15 -5.28 2.93
N GLU A 17 12.20 -4.39 1.96
CA GLU A 17 12.63 -3.01 2.16
C GLU A 17 11.68 -2.26 3.07
N ALA A 18 10.38 -2.44 2.89
CA ALA A 18 9.37 -1.82 3.75
C ALA A 18 9.50 -2.30 5.21
N ALA A 19 9.75 -3.58 5.41
CA ALA A 19 9.98 -4.13 6.74
C ALA A 19 11.23 -3.53 7.39
N ALA A 20 12.32 -3.39 6.63
CA ALA A 20 13.57 -2.80 7.12
C ALA A 20 13.40 -1.33 7.49
N GLU A 21 12.58 -0.59 6.76
CA GLU A 21 12.29 0.83 7.04
C GLU A 21 11.26 1.02 8.16
N GLY A 22 10.72 -0.04 8.73
CA GLY A 22 9.75 0.05 9.81
C GLY A 22 8.37 0.51 9.38
N VAL A 23 7.97 0.23 8.15
CA VAL A 23 6.63 0.55 7.66
C VAL A 23 5.60 -0.23 8.48
N SER A 24 4.47 0.42 8.77
CA SER A 24 3.39 -0.14 9.58
C SER A 24 2.92 -1.52 9.08
N GLU A 25 2.64 -2.43 10.00
CA GLU A 25 2.10 -3.75 9.71
C GLU A 25 0.63 -3.73 9.24
N ILE A 26 -0.04 -2.58 9.32
CA ILE A 26 -1.42 -2.46 8.86
C ILE A 26 -1.55 -2.89 7.40
N ALA A 27 -0.58 -2.54 6.57
CA ALA A 27 -0.60 -2.94 5.16
C ALA A 27 -0.07 -4.37 4.95
N ARG A 28 1.07 -4.72 5.56
CA ARG A 28 1.81 -5.95 5.29
C ARG A 28 1.63 -7.08 6.31
N GLY A 29 0.88 -6.83 7.38
CA GLY A 29 0.61 -7.84 8.42
C GLY A 29 -0.41 -8.89 8.00
N PRO A 30 -0.64 -9.90 8.85
CA PRO A 30 -1.51 -11.04 8.48
C PRO A 30 -2.95 -10.66 8.11
N ALA A 31 -3.48 -9.58 8.66
CA ALA A 31 -4.82 -9.10 8.37
C ALA A 31 -4.81 -7.81 7.54
N GLY A 32 -3.67 -7.49 6.90
CA GLY A 32 -3.50 -6.23 6.19
C GLY A 32 -3.90 -6.28 4.73
N PHE A 33 -3.75 -5.13 4.05
CA PHE A 33 -4.10 -4.99 2.65
C PHE A 33 -3.33 -5.96 1.74
N LEU A 34 -2.05 -6.19 2.00
CA LEU A 34 -1.24 -7.05 1.15
C LEU A 34 -1.78 -8.48 1.11
N GLN A 35 -2.24 -9.02 2.25
CA GLN A 35 -2.84 -10.35 2.28
C GLN A 35 -4.16 -10.38 1.50
N ALA A 36 -4.95 -9.33 1.61
CA ALA A 36 -6.19 -9.21 0.84
C ALA A 36 -5.89 -9.16 -0.66
N TYR A 37 -4.86 -8.43 -1.06
CA TYR A 37 -4.46 -8.33 -2.45
C TYR A 37 -3.97 -9.68 -2.99
N ARG A 38 -3.19 -10.42 -2.20
CA ARG A 38 -2.75 -11.78 -2.56
C ARG A 38 -3.93 -12.72 -2.74
N LYS A 39 -4.94 -12.58 -1.90
CA LYS A 39 -6.14 -13.45 -1.92
C LYS A 39 -7.09 -13.12 -3.06
N TYR A 40 -7.41 -11.84 -3.24
CA TYR A 40 -8.44 -11.39 -4.17
C TYR A 40 -7.93 -10.83 -5.49
N GLY A 41 -6.65 -10.48 -5.56
CA GLY A 41 -6.10 -9.82 -6.73
C GLY A 41 -6.81 -8.48 -6.97
N ARG A 42 -7.13 -8.20 -8.22
CA ARG A 42 -7.82 -6.97 -8.59
C ARG A 42 -9.31 -6.96 -8.21
N ARG A 43 -9.82 -8.06 -7.67
CA ARG A 43 -11.21 -8.21 -7.23
C ARG A 43 -11.37 -7.98 -5.74
N LEU A 44 -10.67 -7.01 -5.20
CA LEU A 44 -10.74 -6.65 -3.79
C LEU A 44 -12.18 -6.30 -3.37
N PRO A 45 -12.60 -6.71 -2.15
CA PRO A 45 -13.88 -6.25 -1.59
C PRO A 45 -13.98 -4.74 -1.49
N GLU A 46 -15.18 -4.20 -1.57
CA GLU A 46 -15.42 -2.75 -1.54
C GLU A 46 -14.85 -2.08 -0.28
N GLU A 47 -14.93 -2.73 0.87
CA GLU A 47 -14.38 -2.16 2.10
C GLU A 47 -12.86 -1.98 2.02
N TRP A 48 -12.13 -2.89 1.35
CA TRP A 48 -10.71 -2.74 1.12
C TRP A 48 -10.40 -1.65 0.12
N LYS A 49 -11.23 -1.51 -0.92
CA LYS A 49 -11.09 -0.43 -1.89
C LYS A 49 -11.25 0.93 -1.23
N LYS A 50 -12.24 1.08 -0.35
CA LYS A 50 -12.48 2.31 0.41
C LYS A 50 -11.34 2.63 1.36
N LYS A 51 -10.87 1.65 2.12
CA LYS A 51 -9.74 1.81 3.04
C LYS A 51 -8.47 2.23 2.28
N ARG A 52 -8.23 1.61 1.15
CA ARG A 52 -7.08 1.92 0.30
C ARG A 52 -7.16 3.36 -0.22
N ASP A 53 -8.29 3.76 -0.77
CA ASP A 53 -8.48 5.12 -1.29
C ASP A 53 -8.29 6.17 -0.18
N ALA A 54 -8.84 5.94 0.99
CA ALA A 54 -8.68 6.84 2.13
C ALA A 54 -7.23 6.93 2.59
N PHE A 55 -6.55 5.79 2.67
CA PHE A 55 -5.13 5.75 3.05
C PHE A 55 -4.26 6.52 2.06
N ILE A 56 -4.44 6.27 0.76
CA ILE A 56 -3.65 6.92 -0.27
C ILE A 56 -3.89 8.42 -0.28
N ALA A 57 -5.16 8.86 -0.15
CA ALA A 57 -5.49 10.27 -0.13
C ALA A 57 -4.72 11.02 0.97
N ARG A 58 -4.68 10.46 2.19
CA ARG A 58 -3.95 11.07 3.31
C ARG A 58 -2.43 10.97 3.13
N SER A 59 -1.96 9.77 2.80
CA SER A 59 -0.53 9.47 2.81
C SER A 59 0.20 10.05 1.61
N PHE A 60 -0.46 10.14 0.46
CA PHE A 60 0.13 10.77 -0.71
C PHE A 60 0.29 12.27 -0.52
N ALA A 61 -0.69 12.93 0.10
CA ALA A 61 -0.57 14.34 0.46
C ALA A 61 0.62 14.59 1.38
N ALA A 62 0.79 13.75 2.42
CA ALA A 62 1.94 13.83 3.32
C ALA A 62 3.27 13.56 2.60
N TYR A 63 3.28 12.60 1.70
CA TYR A 63 4.47 12.28 0.91
C TYR A 63 4.91 13.46 0.04
N LYS A 64 3.97 14.14 -0.60
CA LYS A 64 4.29 15.30 -1.43
C LYS A 64 4.91 16.43 -0.62
N MET A 65 4.49 16.60 0.63
CA MET A 65 5.03 17.64 1.51
C MET A 65 6.39 17.26 2.08
N GLN A 66 6.60 15.99 2.43
CA GLN A 66 7.86 15.46 2.94
C GLN A 66 8.15 14.11 2.31
N PRO A 67 8.73 14.06 1.11
CA PRO A 67 9.01 12.81 0.42
C PRO A 67 10.17 12.07 1.07
N THR A 68 9.85 11.06 1.89
CA THR A 68 10.83 10.16 2.49
C THR A 68 10.67 8.77 1.90
N ASN A 69 11.74 7.96 1.96
CA ASN A 69 11.68 6.58 1.49
C ASN A 69 10.64 5.76 2.26
N ARG A 70 10.53 5.97 3.57
CA ARG A 70 9.55 5.29 4.40
C ARG A 70 8.12 5.59 3.96
N ARG A 71 7.81 6.84 3.66
CA ARG A 71 6.49 7.24 3.17
C ARG A 71 6.20 6.65 1.80
N LYS A 72 7.19 6.63 0.92
CA LYS A 72 7.08 5.98 -0.39
C LYS A 72 6.76 4.50 -0.24
N LEU A 73 7.50 3.79 0.61
CA LEU A 73 7.30 2.36 0.84
C LEU A 73 5.94 2.06 1.46
N SER A 74 5.46 2.93 2.35
CA SER A 74 4.13 2.81 2.93
C SER A 74 3.05 2.83 1.85
N LEU A 75 3.16 3.72 0.88
CA LEU A 75 2.24 3.79 -0.26
C LEU A 75 2.35 2.56 -1.17
N ILE A 76 3.57 2.09 -1.42
CA ILE A 76 3.80 0.89 -2.25
C ILE A 76 3.17 -0.34 -1.60
N MET A 77 3.19 -0.44 -0.28
CA MET A 77 2.56 -1.57 0.42
C MET A 77 1.03 -1.56 0.28
N TRP A 78 0.44 -0.43 -0.09
CA TRP A 78 -0.97 -0.32 -0.47
C TRP A 78 -1.15 -0.37 -2.00
N ALA A 79 -0.15 -0.89 -2.71
CA ALA A 79 -0.16 -1.06 -4.16
C ALA A 79 -0.34 0.26 -4.92
N PHE A 80 0.33 1.31 -4.45
CA PHE A 80 0.33 2.60 -5.11
C PHE A 80 1.77 3.13 -5.24
N MET A 81 2.17 3.50 -6.45
CA MET A 81 3.47 4.12 -6.71
C MET A 81 3.27 5.64 -6.78
N PRO A 82 3.83 6.38 -5.81
CA PRO A 82 3.71 7.84 -5.81
C PRO A 82 4.52 8.52 -6.92
#